data_bbff7f072a3a713a0d6ad495df8165c1
#
_entry.id   bbff7f072a3a713a0d6ad495df8165c1
#
_cell.length_a   1.000
_cell.length_b   1.000
_cell.length_c   1.000
_cell.angle_alpha   90.00
_cell.angle_beta   90.00
_cell.angle_gamma   90.00
#
_symmetry.space_group_name_H-M   'P 1'
#
loop_
_entity.id
_entity.type
_entity.pdbx_description
1 polymer ?
#
loop_
_entity_poly.entity_id
_entity_poly.type
_entity_poly.pdbx_seq_one_letter_code
_entity_poly.pdbx_strand_id
1 'polypeptide(L)'
;DRSRDWIVQAPDAGFLFPAFNDRNTDLHSMLYYTRNPEILQPALLEEVFGCQTPLSAKGQKETFQELVTETLGNTCDYETVVNIHENLNELIEEKKDLPEPPTLSKPEVRELLSRSGASEESLEHFEEHYNETAGDKTEFLATNLTSSKTMEVKTPDVIVKVSPEKAALLETRVIDGHSYLLIQIDDQIEVNGVPIRAALSAGSTEQTEQIEQNEY
;
A
#
# COMPACT_ATOMS: atom_id res chain seq x y z
N ASP A 1 46.80 -1.71 34.17
CA ASP A 1 46.21 -1.85 32.80
C ASP A 1 44.88 -1.15 32.77
N ARG A 2 44.84 0.02 32.16
CA ARG A 2 43.56 0.69 31.88
C ARG A 2 43.01 0.08 30.60
N SER A 3 41.99 -0.76 30.75
CA SER A 3 41.14 -1.14 29.62
C SER A 3 40.57 0.14 29.02
N ARG A 4 40.84 0.39 27.74
CA ARG A 4 40.20 1.47 27.01
C ARG A 4 38.78 1.02 26.73
N ASP A 5 37.82 1.60 27.42
CA ASP A 5 36.42 1.43 27.11
C ASP A 5 36.17 2.12 25.76
N TRP A 6 35.97 1.32 24.72
CA TRP A 6 35.59 1.83 23.41
C TRP A 6 34.09 2.12 23.42
N ILE A 7 33.73 3.39 23.46
CA ILE A 7 32.35 3.80 23.29
C ILE A 7 32.14 4.11 21.82
N VAL A 8 31.22 3.37 21.18
CA VAL A 8 30.76 3.66 19.82
C VAL A 8 29.75 4.79 19.90
N GLN A 9 30.06 5.95 19.32
CA GLN A 9 29.18 7.13 19.37
C GLN A 9 27.84 6.94 18.65
N ALA A 10 27.79 6.00 17.70
CA ALA A 10 26.60 5.69 16.94
C ALA A 10 26.47 4.17 16.81
N PRO A 11 25.75 3.50 17.72
CA PRO A 11 25.57 2.05 17.69
C PRO A 11 24.79 1.62 16.46
N ASP A 12 25.13 0.46 15.89
CA ASP A 12 24.42 -0.12 14.75
C ASP A 12 23.13 -0.83 15.18
N ALA A 13 23.12 -1.36 16.40
CA ALA A 13 21.97 -1.98 17.03
C ALA A 13 21.95 -1.73 18.54
N GLY A 14 20.79 -1.78 19.12
CA GLY A 14 20.61 -1.66 20.56
C GLY A 14 19.34 -2.36 20.99
N PHE A 15 19.24 -2.71 22.27
CA PHE A 15 18.05 -3.33 22.82
C PHE A 15 17.79 -2.85 24.25
N LEU A 16 16.51 -2.92 24.65
CA LEU A 16 16.06 -2.74 26.02
C LEU A 16 15.25 -3.97 26.42
N PHE A 17 15.66 -4.60 27.53
CA PHE A 17 14.96 -5.75 28.10
C PHE A 17 14.92 -5.61 29.63
N PRO A 18 13.76 -5.86 30.29
CA PRO A 18 12.45 -6.01 29.68
C PRO A 18 11.94 -4.72 29.03
N ALA A 19 11.01 -4.85 28.06
CA ALA A 19 10.43 -3.70 27.39
C ALA A 19 9.48 -2.93 28.31
N PHE A 20 9.58 -1.60 28.24
CA PHE A 20 8.66 -0.72 28.94
C PHE A 20 7.85 0.05 27.89
N ASN A 21 6.55 0.04 28.01
CA ASN A 21 5.66 0.92 27.28
C ASN A 21 4.93 1.85 28.26
N ASP A 22 4.22 2.83 27.76
CA ASP A 22 3.55 3.86 28.58
C ASP A 22 2.52 3.31 29.57
N ARG A 23 2.14 2.05 29.45
CA ARG A 23 1.08 1.43 30.23
C ARG A 23 1.51 0.24 31.09
N ASN A 24 2.53 -0.48 30.66
CA ASN A 24 2.92 -1.72 31.31
C ASN A 24 4.39 -2.07 31.03
N THR A 25 4.97 -2.85 31.94
CA THR A 25 6.26 -3.51 31.75
C THR A 25 6.01 -4.91 31.27
N ASP A 26 6.41 -5.21 30.03
CA ASP A 26 6.35 -6.57 29.51
C ASP A 26 7.68 -7.28 29.78
N LEU A 27 7.65 -8.23 30.69
CA LEU A 27 8.81 -9.01 31.09
C LEU A 27 9.27 -10.02 30.04
N HIS A 28 8.48 -10.24 29.00
CA HIS A 28 8.73 -11.22 27.94
C HIS A 28 9.07 -10.56 26.59
N SER A 29 8.94 -9.24 26.51
CA SER A 29 9.19 -8.48 25.27
C SER A 29 10.49 -7.70 25.37
N MET A 30 11.13 -7.53 24.23
CA MET A 30 12.35 -6.74 24.06
C MET A 30 12.10 -5.62 23.04
N LEU A 31 12.46 -4.40 23.41
CA LEU A 31 12.54 -3.31 22.46
C LEU A 31 13.89 -3.38 21.76
N TYR A 32 13.88 -3.41 20.43
CA TYR A 32 15.06 -3.54 19.60
C TYR A 32 15.18 -2.35 18.65
N TYR A 33 16.39 -1.85 18.50
CA TYR A 33 16.74 -0.74 17.62
C TYR A 33 17.82 -1.15 16.63
N THR A 34 17.68 -0.77 15.37
CA THR A 34 18.75 -0.81 14.37
C THR A 34 18.92 0.56 13.73
N ARG A 35 20.16 0.91 13.36
CA ARG A 35 20.44 2.14 12.62
C ARG A 35 19.83 2.12 11.23
N ASN A 36 19.88 0.97 10.56
CA ASN A 36 19.24 0.75 9.29
C ASN A 36 18.02 -0.17 9.48
N PRO A 37 16.79 0.35 9.39
CA PRO A 37 15.59 -0.43 9.61
C PRO A 37 15.36 -1.55 8.58
N GLU A 38 16.10 -1.56 7.48
CA GLU A 38 16.07 -2.65 6.50
C GLU A 38 17.00 -3.81 6.89
N ILE A 39 17.96 -3.58 7.83
CA ILE A 39 18.94 -4.57 8.28
C ILE A 39 18.67 -4.87 9.75
N LEU A 40 17.86 -5.92 10.00
CA LEU A 40 17.46 -6.30 11.36
C LEU A 40 18.47 -7.19 12.10
N GLN A 41 19.60 -7.53 11.49
CA GLN A 41 20.66 -8.37 12.05
C GLN A 41 20.11 -9.69 12.62
N PRO A 42 19.59 -10.59 11.77
CA PRO A 42 18.91 -11.83 12.20
C PRO A 42 19.80 -12.71 13.08
N ALA A 43 21.10 -12.80 12.83
CA ALA A 43 22.02 -13.56 13.67
C ALA A 43 22.00 -13.08 15.13
N LEU A 44 21.88 -11.77 15.38
CA LEU A 44 21.79 -11.24 16.75
C LEU A 44 20.44 -11.60 17.39
N LEU A 45 19.34 -11.48 16.64
CA LEU A 45 18.02 -11.76 17.15
C LEU A 45 17.79 -13.26 17.38
N GLU A 46 18.19 -14.11 16.46
CA GLU A 46 17.90 -15.53 16.46
C GLU A 46 18.93 -16.32 17.30
N GLU A 47 20.22 -16.09 17.11
CA GLU A 47 21.26 -16.86 17.77
C GLU A 47 21.54 -16.39 19.20
N VAL A 48 21.46 -15.07 19.46
CA VAL A 48 21.77 -14.51 20.78
C VAL A 48 20.53 -14.39 21.65
N PHE A 49 19.42 -13.87 21.09
CA PHE A 49 18.19 -13.65 21.88
C PHE A 49 17.14 -14.77 21.71
N GLY A 50 17.30 -15.66 20.74
CA GLY A 50 16.33 -16.74 20.49
C GLY A 50 14.98 -16.24 19.98
N CYS A 51 14.94 -15.03 19.42
CA CYS A 51 13.73 -14.40 18.89
C CYS A 51 13.63 -14.64 17.38
N GLN A 52 12.42 -14.78 16.86
CA GLN A 52 12.23 -14.73 15.40
C GLN A 52 12.48 -13.32 14.90
N THR A 53 13.20 -13.18 13.78
CA THR A 53 13.41 -11.88 13.13
C THR A 53 12.09 -11.43 12.51
N PRO A 54 11.51 -10.28 12.93
CA PRO A 54 10.31 -9.73 12.30
C PRO A 54 10.63 -9.23 10.89
N LEU A 55 9.60 -9.08 10.05
CA LEU A 55 9.76 -8.39 8.78
C LEU A 55 10.03 -6.89 9.01
N SER A 56 11.00 -6.34 8.29
CA SER A 56 11.19 -4.89 8.23
C SER A 56 9.98 -4.20 7.60
N ALA A 57 9.82 -2.89 7.75
CA ALA A 57 8.74 -2.13 7.11
C ALA A 57 8.72 -2.34 5.58
N LYS A 58 9.88 -2.36 4.96
CA LYS A 58 10.02 -2.66 3.54
C LYS A 58 9.66 -4.11 3.23
N GLY A 59 10.15 -5.05 4.04
CA GLY A 59 9.81 -6.47 3.90
C GLY A 59 8.31 -6.72 4.03
N GLN A 60 7.63 -6.10 4.99
CA GLN A 60 6.18 -6.20 5.12
C GLN A 60 5.45 -5.72 3.87
N LYS A 61 5.89 -4.59 3.30
CA LYS A 61 5.30 -4.06 2.07
C LYS A 61 5.51 -5.00 0.88
N GLU A 62 6.73 -5.49 0.68
CA GLU A 62 7.08 -6.40 -0.42
C GLU A 62 6.32 -7.72 -0.29
N THR A 63 6.32 -8.33 0.91
CA THR A 63 5.58 -9.56 1.20
C THR A 63 4.07 -9.40 0.99
N PHE A 64 3.50 -8.27 1.42
CA PHE A 64 2.09 -7.98 1.20
C PHE A 64 1.75 -7.82 -0.29
N GLN A 65 2.60 -7.12 -1.05
CA GLN A 65 2.42 -6.96 -2.49
C GLN A 65 2.48 -8.30 -3.24
N GLU A 66 3.40 -9.16 -2.86
CA GLU A 66 3.52 -10.52 -3.39
C GLU A 66 2.27 -11.34 -3.07
N LEU A 67 1.83 -11.34 -1.81
CA LEU A 67 0.61 -12.01 -1.36
C LEU A 67 -0.64 -11.55 -2.13
N VAL A 68 -0.82 -10.24 -2.32
CA VAL A 68 -1.92 -9.68 -3.11
C VAL A 68 -1.85 -10.16 -4.56
N THR A 69 -0.66 -10.12 -5.16
CA THR A 69 -0.45 -10.55 -6.55
C THR A 69 -0.75 -12.03 -6.74
N GLU A 70 -0.28 -12.89 -5.85
CA GLU A 70 -0.51 -14.35 -5.90
C GLU A 70 -1.98 -14.69 -5.64
N THR A 71 -2.61 -14.04 -4.66
CA THR A 71 -4.02 -14.30 -4.32
C THR A 71 -4.97 -13.85 -5.42
N LEU A 72 -4.77 -12.66 -5.99
CA LEU A 72 -5.66 -12.12 -7.02
C LEU A 72 -5.34 -12.67 -8.42
N GLY A 73 -4.09 -13.01 -8.70
CA GLY A 73 -3.67 -13.54 -9.98
C GLY A 73 -4.17 -12.70 -11.17
N ASN A 74 -4.89 -13.34 -12.08
CA ASN A 74 -5.44 -12.67 -13.27
C ASN A 74 -6.61 -11.72 -12.99
N THR A 75 -7.17 -11.72 -11.78
CA THR A 75 -8.25 -10.82 -11.35
C THR A 75 -7.71 -9.55 -10.66
N CYS A 76 -6.39 -9.40 -10.58
CA CYS A 76 -5.74 -8.22 -10.01
C CYS A 76 -5.89 -7.03 -10.97
N ASP A 77 -6.97 -6.28 -10.82
CA ASP A 77 -7.26 -5.09 -11.60
C ASP A 77 -6.98 -3.79 -10.83
N TYR A 78 -7.03 -2.67 -11.54
CA TYR A 78 -6.77 -1.35 -10.99
C TYR A 78 -7.73 -1.01 -9.83
N GLU A 79 -9.02 -1.27 -10.01
CA GLU A 79 -10.07 -0.92 -9.05
C GLU A 79 -9.90 -1.69 -7.74
N THR A 80 -9.65 -3.00 -7.82
CA THR A 80 -9.38 -3.84 -6.65
C THR A 80 -8.17 -3.34 -5.87
N VAL A 81 -7.06 -3.00 -6.55
CA VAL A 81 -5.85 -2.49 -5.89
C VAL A 81 -6.09 -1.12 -5.24
N VAL A 82 -6.82 -0.22 -5.89
CA VAL A 82 -7.21 1.07 -5.30
C VAL A 82 -8.05 0.86 -4.04
N ASN A 83 -9.07 0.00 -4.11
CA ASN A 83 -9.93 -0.32 -2.96
C ASN A 83 -9.14 -0.91 -1.78
N ILE A 84 -8.12 -1.75 -2.03
CA ILE A 84 -7.23 -2.26 -0.98
C ILE A 84 -6.54 -1.10 -0.26
N HIS A 85 -5.97 -0.16 -1.01
CA HIS A 85 -5.28 0.99 -0.42
C HIS A 85 -6.23 1.97 0.28
N GLU A 86 -7.44 2.17 -0.24
CA GLU A 86 -8.49 2.97 0.40
C GLU A 86 -8.93 2.36 1.73
N ASN A 87 -9.27 1.08 1.76
CA ASN A 87 -9.64 0.36 2.98
C ASN A 87 -8.51 0.35 4.02
N LEU A 88 -7.24 0.25 3.60
CA LEU A 88 -6.09 0.38 4.50
C LEU A 88 -5.98 1.79 5.09
N ASN A 89 -6.19 2.83 4.29
CA ASN A 89 -6.14 4.22 4.76
C ASN A 89 -7.31 4.52 5.70
N GLU A 90 -8.51 3.99 5.44
CA GLU A 90 -9.65 4.08 6.35
C GLU A 90 -9.33 3.43 7.70
N LEU A 91 -8.78 2.22 7.70
CA LEU A 91 -8.37 1.51 8.92
C LEU A 91 -7.35 2.32 9.74
N ILE A 92 -6.37 2.93 9.06
CA ILE A 92 -5.35 3.77 9.71
C ILE A 92 -6.00 5.01 10.33
N GLU A 93 -6.93 5.66 9.62
CA GLU A 93 -7.61 6.87 10.11
C GLU A 93 -8.54 6.55 11.28
N GLU A 94 -9.31 5.47 11.22
CA GLU A 94 -10.18 5.02 12.30
C GLU A 94 -9.41 4.71 13.60
N LYS A 95 -8.22 4.14 13.46
CA LYS A 95 -7.40 3.71 14.60
C LYS A 95 -6.32 4.72 15.01
N LYS A 96 -6.25 5.90 14.39
CA LYS A 96 -5.17 6.88 14.61
C LYS A 96 -5.04 7.36 16.07
N ASP A 97 -6.16 7.45 16.77
CA ASP A 97 -6.21 7.90 18.17
C ASP A 97 -6.01 6.76 19.18
N LEU A 98 -5.89 5.52 18.70
CA LEU A 98 -5.58 4.39 19.55
C LEU A 98 -4.08 4.33 19.86
N PRO A 99 -3.71 3.88 21.06
CA PRO A 99 -2.29 3.82 21.46
C PRO A 99 -1.50 2.74 20.72
N GLU A 100 -2.17 1.74 20.17
CA GLU A 100 -1.57 0.65 19.41
C GLU A 100 -1.77 0.91 17.92
N PRO A 101 -0.71 0.82 17.11
CA PRO A 101 -0.84 1.00 15.69
C PRO A 101 -1.69 -0.13 15.07
N PRO A 102 -2.47 0.15 14.01
CA PRO A 102 -3.31 -0.85 13.37
C PRO A 102 -2.47 -1.94 12.74
N THR A 103 -2.65 -3.17 13.21
CA THR A 103 -2.10 -4.40 12.63
C THR A 103 -3.20 -5.20 11.94
N LEU A 104 -2.80 -6.03 10.99
CA LEU A 104 -3.64 -6.94 10.22
C LEU A 104 -3.12 -8.36 10.40
N SER A 105 -3.89 -9.19 11.05
CA SER A 105 -3.71 -10.64 11.12
C SER A 105 -4.14 -11.31 9.81
N LYS A 106 -3.81 -12.58 9.62
CA LYS A 106 -4.22 -13.38 8.45
C LYS A 106 -5.72 -13.28 8.12
N PRO A 107 -6.66 -13.46 9.09
CA PRO A 107 -8.09 -13.30 8.81
C PRO A 107 -8.47 -11.89 8.38
N GLU A 108 -7.85 -10.86 8.98
CA GLU A 108 -8.12 -9.46 8.65
C GLU A 108 -7.59 -9.08 7.25
N VAL A 109 -6.45 -9.65 6.83
CA VAL A 109 -5.98 -9.50 5.45
C VAL A 109 -6.93 -10.17 4.46
N ARG A 110 -7.43 -11.36 4.75
CA ARG A 110 -8.44 -12.03 3.90
C ARG A 110 -9.71 -11.18 3.79
N GLU A 111 -10.19 -10.64 4.91
CA GLU A 111 -11.36 -9.76 4.93
C GLU A 111 -11.11 -8.46 4.13
N LEU A 112 -9.93 -7.86 4.27
CA LEU A 112 -9.52 -6.69 3.50
C LEU A 112 -9.61 -6.96 1.99
N LEU A 113 -9.06 -8.09 1.52
CA LEU A 113 -9.09 -8.47 0.11
C LEU A 113 -10.53 -8.72 -0.37
N SER A 114 -11.35 -9.44 0.41
CA SER A 114 -12.76 -9.68 0.11
C SER A 114 -13.54 -8.38 -0.04
N ARG A 115 -13.41 -7.46 0.91
CA ARG A 115 -14.05 -6.14 0.87
C ARG A 115 -13.58 -5.27 -0.29
N SER A 116 -12.36 -5.48 -0.76
CA SER A 116 -11.77 -4.72 -1.86
C SER A 116 -12.17 -5.21 -3.24
N GLY A 117 -12.90 -6.32 -3.33
CA GLY A 117 -13.41 -6.85 -4.60
C GLY A 117 -12.79 -8.18 -5.03
N ALA A 118 -11.95 -8.82 -4.18
CA ALA A 118 -11.45 -10.16 -4.45
C ALA A 118 -12.62 -11.17 -4.49
N SER A 119 -12.64 -12.03 -5.52
CA SER A 119 -13.64 -13.09 -5.63
C SER A 119 -13.39 -14.21 -4.62
N GLU A 120 -14.43 -14.95 -4.25
CA GLU A 120 -14.27 -16.13 -3.39
C GLU A 120 -13.35 -17.18 -4.03
N GLU A 121 -13.35 -17.29 -5.36
CA GLU A 121 -12.45 -18.18 -6.09
C GLU A 121 -10.98 -17.78 -5.91
N SER A 122 -10.67 -16.47 -5.99
CA SER A 122 -9.32 -15.95 -5.71
C SER A 122 -8.90 -16.16 -4.26
N LEU A 123 -9.84 -16.16 -3.32
CA LEU A 123 -9.59 -16.34 -1.90
C LEU A 123 -9.54 -17.82 -1.46
N GLU A 124 -9.82 -18.78 -2.33
CA GLU A 124 -9.84 -20.21 -2.00
C GLU A 124 -8.47 -20.71 -1.50
N HIS A 125 -7.39 -20.25 -2.13
CA HIS A 125 -6.01 -20.62 -1.78
C HIS A 125 -5.28 -19.56 -0.93
N PHE A 126 -5.99 -18.54 -0.44
CA PHE A 126 -5.38 -17.43 0.31
C PHE A 126 -4.57 -17.90 1.53
N GLU A 127 -5.06 -18.86 2.28
CA GLU A 127 -4.35 -19.33 3.48
C GLU A 127 -3.03 -20.02 3.15
N GLU A 128 -3.00 -20.76 2.02
CA GLU A 128 -1.79 -21.39 1.51
C GLU A 128 -0.77 -20.33 1.09
N HIS A 129 -1.19 -19.39 0.25
CA HIS A 129 -0.35 -18.25 -0.18
C HIS A 129 0.16 -17.44 1.02
N TYR A 130 -0.68 -17.16 2.00
CA TYR A 130 -0.27 -16.43 3.19
C TYR A 130 0.82 -17.16 3.97
N ASN A 131 0.66 -18.46 4.17
CA ASN A 131 1.62 -19.26 4.93
C ASN A 131 2.96 -19.40 4.22
N GLU A 132 2.94 -19.51 2.89
CA GLU A 132 4.15 -19.63 2.07
C GLU A 132 4.91 -18.30 1.97
N THR A 133 4.19 -17.20 1.76
CA THR A 133 4.78 -15.88 1.50
C THR A 133 5.14 -15.14 2.78
N ALA A 134 4.21 -15.09 3.74
CA ALA A 134 4.38 -14.32 4.97
C ALA A 134 4.72 -15.15 6.21
N GLY A 135 4.30 -16.41 6.23
CA GLY A 135 4.34 -17.26 7.42
C GLY A 135 3.09 -17.13 8.29
N ASP A 136 2.70 -18.24 8.92
CA ASP A 136 1.40 -18.41 9.61
C ASP A 136 1.10 -17.35 10.69
N LYS A 137 2.12 -16.86 11.37
CA LYS A 137 1.99 -15.96 12.54
C LYS A 137 2.34 -14.50 12.24
N THR A 138 2.63 -14.17 11.01
CA THR A 138 2.98 -12.80 10.63
C THR A 138 1.76 -11.89 10.73
N GLU A 139 1.93 -10.74 11.34
CA GLU A 139 0.97 -9.64 11.31
C GLU A 139 1.59 -8.46 10.57
N PHE A 140 0.80 -7.80 9.75
CA PHE A 140 1.23 -6.64 8.99
C PHE A 140 0.81 -5.36 9.69
N LEU A 141 1.72 -4.42 9.80
CA LEU A 141 1.41 -3.08 10.28
C LEU A 141 0.82 -2.27 9.12
N ALA A 142 -0.44 -1.87 9.20
CA ALA A 142 -1.16 -1.21 8.11
C ALA A 142 -0.41 0.02 7.54
N THR A 143 0.24 0.79 8.43
CA THR A 143 1.04 1.96 8.04
C THR A 143 2.29 1.64 7.20
N ASN A 144 2.73 0.38 7.16
CA ASN A 144 3.83 -0.07 6.32
C ASN A 144 3.35 -0.48 4.92
N LEU A 145 2.05 -0.79 4.75
CA LEU A 145 1.50 -1.35 3.51
C LEU A 145 1.05 -0.27 2.52
N THR A 146 0.60 0.88 3.02
CA THR A 146 0.06 1.96 2.19
C THR A 146 0.67 3.31 2.54
N SER A 147 0.44 4.29 1.68
CA SER A 147 0.77 5.70 1.93
C SER A 147 -0.49 6.53 1.86
N SER A 148 -0.79 7.27 2.94
CA SER A 148 -1.89 8.23 2.97
C SER A 148 -1.66 9.48 2.11
N LYS A 149 -0.44 9.66 1.58
CA LYS A 149 -0.07 10.89 0.85
C LYS A 149 -0.02 10.69 -0.65
N THR A 150 0.37 9.52 -1.13
CA THR A 150 0.67 9.33 -2.55
C THR A 150 0.38 7.90 -2.97
N MET A 151 -0.40 7.76 -4.02
CA MET A 151 -0.57 6.55 -4.81
C MET A 151 0.26 6.69 -6.09
N GLU A 152 0.99 5.64 -6.46
CA GLU A 152 1.84 5.60 -7.63
C GLU A 152 1.37 4.52 -8.60
N VAL A 153 1.08 4.93 -9.84
CA VAL A 153 0.83 4.01 -10.95
C VAL A 153 2.04 4.06 -11.88
N LYS A 154 2.66 2.92 -12.09
CA LYS A 154 3.93 2.82 -12.81
C LYS A 154 3.83 1.89 -14.00
N THR A 155 4.29 2.37 -15.14
CA THR A 155 4.62 1.57 -16.34
C THR A 155 6.14 1.63 -16.57
N PRO A 156 6.69 0.84 -17.51
CA PRO A 156 8.14 0.92 -17.80
C PRO A 156 8.64 2.34 -18.12
N ASP A 157 7.81 3.16 -18.76
CA ASP A 157 8.22 4.46 -19.30
C ASP A 157 7.55 5.66 -18.60
N VAL A 158 6.49 5.43 -17.80
CA VAL A 158 5.67 6.50 -17.21
C VAL A 158 5.39 6.21 -15.75
N ILE A 159 5.50 7.24 -14.91
CA ILE A 159 5.09 7.22 -13.52
C ILE A 159 4.04 8.30 -13.31
N VAL A 160 2.87 7.90 -12.85
CA VAL A 160 1.79 8.80 -12.43
C VAL A 160 1.70 8.77 -10.92
N LYS A 161 1.77 9.94 -10.29
CA LYS A 161 1.60 10.10 -8.83
C LYS A 161 0.37 10.95 -8.58
N VAL A 162 -0.51 10.42 -7.75
CA VAL A 162 -1.77 11.06 -7.40
C VAL A 162 -2.00 10.93 -5.89
N SER A 163 -2.71 11.89 -5.27
CA SER A 163 -3.18 11.68 -3.90
C SER A 163 -4.25 10.59 -3.88
N PRO A 164 -4.32 9.75 -2.84
CA PRO A 164 -5.31 8.67 -2.76
C PRO A 164 -6.75 9.18 -2.96
N GLU A 165 -7.10 10.33 -2.40
CA GLU A 165 -8.41 10.99 -2.55
C GLU A 165 -8.79 11.31 -4.01
N LYS A 166 -7.80 11.36 -4.90
CA LYS A 166 -7.95 11.65 -6.33
C LYS A 166 -7.74 10.41 -7.21
N ALA A 167 -7.65 9.21 -6.62
CA ALA A 167 -7.51 7.97 -7.35
C ALA A 167 -8.64 7.74 -8.37
N ALA A 168 -9.85 8.18 -8.04
CA ALA A 168 -11.02 8.11 -8.93
C ALA A 168 -10.88 8.93 -10.23
N LEU A 169 -9.90 9.85 -10.32
CA LEU A 169 -9.61 10.54 -11.59
C LEU A 169 -8.85 9.66 -12.58
N LEU A 170 -8.34 8.52 -12.13
CA LEU A 170 -7.65 7.55 -12.96
C LEU A 170 -8.58 6.39 -13.27
N GLU A 171 -8.63 6.00 -14.53
CA GLU A 171 -9.45 4.89 -15.02
C GLU A 171 -8.64 4.04 -16.00
N THR A 172 -8.79 2.74 -15.95
CA THR A 172 -8.25 1.84 -16.97
C THR A 172 -9.31 1.48 -17.99
N ARG A 173 -8.99 1.56 -19.28
CA ARG A 173 -9.91 1.20 -20.37
C ARG A 173 -9.18 0.45 -21.48
N VAL A 174 -9.88 -0.49 -22.09
CA VAL A 174 -9.43 -1.13 -23.33
C VAL A 174 -10.11 -0.43 -24.49
N ILE A 175 -9.31 0.18 -25.39
CA ILE A 175 -9.77 0.87 -26.59
C ILE A 175 -9.03 0.27 -27.78
N ASP A 176 -9.75 -0.25 -28.76
CA ASP A 176 -9.19 -0.90 -29.96
C ASP A 176 -8.17 -2.00 -29.64
N GLY A 177 -8.41 -2.78 -28.57
CA GLY A 177 -7.55 -3.88 -28.13
C GLY A 177 -6.28 -3.45 -27.37
N HIS A 178 -6.11 -2.16 -27.08
CA HIS A 178 -5.02 -1.63 -26.28
C HIS A 178 -5.51 -1.17 -24.91
N SER A 179 -4.72 -1.45 -23.87
CA SER A 179 -5.02 -0.97 -22.51
C SER A 179 -4.50 0.46 -22.35
N TYR A 180 -5.35 1.32 -21.81
CA TYR A 180 -5.06 2.73 -21.53
C TYR A 180 -5.26 3.03 -20.05
N LEU A 181 -4.41 3.89 -19.51
CA LEU A 181 -4.66 4.62 -18.27
C LEU A 181 -5.15 6.02 -18.66
N LEU A 182 -6.40 6.32 -18.33
CA LEU A 182 -7.04 7.59 -18.59
C LEU A 182 -7.00 8.46 -17.34
N ILE A 183 -6.77 9.73 -17.52
CA ILE A 183 -6.79 10.75 -16.47
C ILE A 183 -7.92 11.71 -16.77
N GLN A 184 -8.93 11.75 -15.89
CA GLN A 184 -9.97 12.76 -16.00
C GLN A 184 -9.39 14.15 -15.69
N ILE A 185 -9.67 15.10 -16.53
CA ILE A 185 -9.13 16.46 -16.44
C ILE A 185 -10.30 17.43 -16.32
N ASP A 186 -10.43 18.02 -15.14
CA ASP A 186 -11.48 18.98 -14.82
C ASP A 186 -10.99 20.43 -14.92
N ASP A 187 -9.65 20.62 -14.97
CA ASP A 187 -8.97 21.91 -14.96
C ASP A 187 -7.96 22.07 -16.10
N GLN A 188 -7.10 23.06 -15.97
CA GLN A 188 -6.04 23.33 -16.94
C GLN A 188 -4.96 22.26 -16.91
N ILE A 189 -4.50 21.87 -18.09
CA ILE A 189 -3.33 21.02 -18.28
C ILE A 189 -2.14 21.91 -18.57
N GLU A 190 -1.00 21.59 -17.98
CA GLU A 190 0.26 22.25 -18.29
C GLU A 190 1.30 21.24 -18.80
N VAL A 191 2.04 21.64 -19.80
CA VAL A 191 3.20 20.90 -20.30
C VAL A 191 4.43 21.77 -20.13
N ASN A 192 5.35 21.36 -19.28
CA ASN A 192 6.54 22.15 -18.93
C ASN A 192 6.23 23.59 -18.50
N GLY A 193 5.15 23.79 -17.74
CA GLY A 193 4.70 25.10 -17.29
C GLY A 193 3.90 25.91 -18.34
N VAL A 194 3.64 25.34 -19.51
CA VAL A 194 2.81 25.97 -20.54
C VAL A 194 1.40 25.39 -20.50
N PRO A 195 0.37 26.22 -20.19
CA PRO A 195 -1.01 25.74 -20.16
C PRO A 195 -1.47 25.37 -21.57
N ILE A 196 -2.09 24.19 -21.67
CA ILE A 196 -2.71 23.72 -22.92
C ILE A 196 -4.22 23.60 -22.74
N ARG A 197 -4.98 23.75 -23.83
CA ARG A 197 -6.43 23.49 -23.83
C ARG A 197 -6.65 22.02 -24.18
N ALA A 198 -7.44 21.31 -23.37
CA ALA A 198 -7.96 20.01 -23.79
C ALA A 198 -8.80 20.23 -25.06
N ALA A 199 -8.56 19.43 -26.10
CA ALA A 199 -9.39 19.45 -27.30
C ALA A 199 -10.81 19.02 -26.89
N LEU A 200 -11.77 19.93 -26.91
CA LEU A 200 -13.17 19.59 -26.81
C LEU A 200 -13.48 18.63 -27.97
N SER A 201 -13.89 17.41 -27.70
CA SER A 201 -14.37 16.52 -28.76
C SER A 201 -15.54 17.21 -29.47
N ALA A 202 -15.37 17.47 -30.74
CA ALA A 202 -16.44 17.89 -31.63
C ALA A 202 -17.44 16.73 -31.81
N GLY A 203 -18.39 16.60 -30.87
CA GLY A 203 -19.29 15.45 -30.81
C GLY A 203 -20.53 15.69 -29.96
N SER A 204 -21.19 16.85 -30.12
CA SER A 204 -22.60 17.01 -29.67
C SER A 204 -23.19 18.35 -30.20
N THR A 205 -23.17 18.54 -31.52
CA THR A 205 -23.91 19.63 -32.14
C THR A 205 -24.54 19.10 -33.44
N GLU A 206 -25.35 18.06 -33.33
CA GLU A 206 -26.30 17.65 -34.38
C GLU A 206 -27.55 17.12 -33.73
N GLN A 207 -28.40 17.99 -33.23
CA GLN A 207 -29.85 17.75 -33.04
C GLN A 207 -30.52 19.01 -32.51
N THR A 208 -30.49 20.13 -33.26
CA THR A 208 -31.48 21.21 -33.02
C THR A 208 -31.58 22.11 -34.28
N GLU A 209 -31.81 21.53 -35.45
CA GLU A 209 -32.26 22.28 -36.63
C GLU A 209 -33.08 21.40 -37.57
N GLN A 210 -34.29 20.99 -37.14
CA GLN A 210 -35.38 20.53 -38.03
C GLN A 210 -36.72 20.60 -37.33
N ILE A 211 -37.12 21.75 -36.83
CA ILE A 211 -38.54 22.06 -36.60
C ILE A 211 -38.74 23.54 -36.84
N GLU A 212 -38.75 23.96 -38.07
CA GLU A 212 -39.35 25.22 -38.53
C GLU A 212 -39.36 25.29 -40.06
N GLN A 213 -40.20 24.50 -40.69
CA GLN A 213 -40.71 24.75 -42.05
C GLN A 213 -41.86 23.78 -42.37
N ASN A 214 -43.03 24.08 -41.84
CA ASN A 214 -44.31 23.68 -42.43
C ASN A 214 -45.46 24.44 -41.76
N GLU A 215 -45.59 25.69 -42.14
CA GLU A 215 -46.86 26.41 -42.13
C GLU A 215 -46.80 27.46 -43.24
N TYR A 216 -47.31 27.06 -44.43
CA TYR A 216 -48.11 27.89 -45.34
C TYR A 216 -48.76 26.96 -46.37
#